data_cc13cad70ee3fc91dfe6c0f0570158e5
#
_entry.id   cc13cad70ee3fc91dfe6c0f0570158e5
#
_cell.length_a   1.000
_cell.length_b   1.000
_cell.length_c   1.000
_cell.angle_alpha   90.00
_cell.angle_beta   90.00
_cell.angle_gamma   90.00
#
_symmetry.space_group_name_H-M   'P 1'
#
loop_
_entity.id
_entity.type
_entity.pdbx_description
1 polymer ?
#
loop_
_entity_poly.entity_id
_entity_poly.type
_entity_poly.pdbx_seq_one_letter_code
_entity_poly.pdbx_strand_id
1 'polypeptide(L)'
;MSPSTRNATAEGITAVAFGDLFLQDVRDYRVRQMQKSGLEPLFPVWQIPTEELGRNMIAAGVKAKLTCVDPSKLAKSFAGHEYDLGLLQALPAGIDPCGENGEFHTFVYDAPVFSRPIAVRTGEVVERDGFVFADLLPE
;
A
#
# COMPACT_ATOMS: atom_id res chain seq x y z
N MET A 1 -11.62 -18.81 11.04
CA MET A 1 -12.16 -17.69 10.21
C MET A 1 -12.23 -16.42 11.04
N SER A 2 -11.69 -15.31 10.55
CA SER A 2 -11.69 -14.04 11.27
C SER A 2 -13.12 -13.44 11.34
N PRO A 3 -13.39 -12.53 12.31
CA PRO A 3 -14.66 -11.82 12.36
C PRO A 3 -14.98 -11.08 11.07
N SER A 4 -14.00 -10.45 10.44
CA SER A 4 -14.16 -9.72 9.18
C SER A 4 -14.62 -10.62 8.05
N THR A 5 -14.03 -11.80 7.89
CA THR A 5 -14.42 -12.75 6.86
C THR A 5 -15.81 -13.35 7.11
N ARG A 6 -16.18 -13.57 8.37
CA ARG A 6 -17.54 -14.00 8.72
C ARG A 6 -18.59 -12.95 8.36
N ASN A 7 -18.30 -11.69 8.66
CA ASN A 7 -19.21 -10.58 8.33
C ASN A 7 -19.36 -10.44 6.81
N ALA A 8 -18.26 -10.49 6.08
CA ALA A 8 -18.26 -10.42 4.62
C ALA A 8 -19.12 -11.54 4.00
N THR A 9 -18.96 -12.77 4.46
CA THR A 9 -19.75 -13.93 3.98
C THR A 9 -21.23 -13.73 4.28
N ALA A 10 -21.58 -13.23 5.48
CA ALA A 10 -22.96 -12.96 5.87
C ALA A 10 -23.60 -11.86 4.99
N GLU A 11 -22.82 -10.94 4.45
CA GLU A 11 -23.28 -9.90 3.53
C GLU A 11 -23.34 -10.36 2.06
N GLY A 12 -23.03 -11.61 1.78
CA GLY A 12 -23.09 -12.18 0.44
C GLY A 12 -21.85 -11.95 -0.40
N ILE A 13 -20.75 -11.54 0.18
CA ILE A 13 -19.45 -11.39 -0.51
C ILE A 13 -18.89 -12.80 -0.79
N THR A 14 -18.41 -13.05 -1.99
CA THR A 14 -17.93 -14.34 -2.46
C THR A 14 -16.43 -14.37 -2.75
N ALA A 15 -15.78 -13.22 -2.90
CA ALA A 15 -14.37 -13.11 -3.23
C ALA A 15 -13.71 -11.96 -2.48
N VAL A 16 -12.40 -12.07 -2.28
CA VAL A 16 -11.55 -11.02 -1.67
C VAL A 16 -10.36 -10.79 -2.59
N ALA A 17 -10.15 -9.54 -3.00
CA ALA A 17 -8.99 -9.14 -3.78
C ALA A 17 -7.86 -8.71 -2.84
N PHE A 18 -6.66 -9.21 -3.10
CA PHE A 18 -5.44 -8.85 -2.39
C PHE A 18 -4.48 -8.12 -3.33
N GLY A 19 -3.84 -7.10 -2.83
CA GLY A 19 -2.85 -6.30 -3.57
C GLY A 19 -1.44 -6.88 -3.56
N ASP A 20 -1.30 -8.17 -3.27
CA ASP A 20 0.02 -8.82 -3.21
C ASP A 20 0.67 -8.83 -4.61
N LEU A 21 2.00 -8.62 -4.66
CA LEU A 21 2.73 -8.38 -5.90
C LEU A 21 3.68 -9.51 -6.27
N PHE A 22 4.59 -9.93 -5.39
CA PHE A 22 5.58 -10.95 -5.71
C PHE A 22 6.01 -11.84 -4.52
N LEU A 23 5.51 -11.56 -3.30
CA LEU A 23 5.87 -12.35 -2.13
C LEU A 23 5.04 -13.63 -2.07
N GLN A 24 5.63 -14.74 -2.51
CA GLN A 24 4.95 -16.03 -2.63
C GLN A 24 4.43 -16.53 -1.26
N ASP A 25 5.20 -16.36 -0.20
CA ASP A 25 4.81 -16.78 1.15
C ASP A 25 3.52 -16.08 1.60
N VAL A 26 3.41 -14.79 1.32
CA VAL A 26 2.24 -13.97 1.67
C VAL A 26 1.03 -14.44 0.87
N ARG A 27 1.20 -14.66 -0.42
CA ARG A 27 0.13 -15.20 -1.27
C ARG A 27 -0.35 -16.56 -0.77
N ASP A 28 0.57 -17.46 -0.48
CA ASP A 28 0.23 -18.81 0.03
C ASP A 28 -0.52 -18.73 1.35
N TYR A 29 -0.13 -17.80 2.23
CA TYR A 29 -0.83 -17.53 3.48
C TYR A 29 -2.27 -17.06 3.21
N ARG A 30 -2.48 -16.12 2.27
CA ARG A 30 -3.81 -15.65 1.88
C ARG A 30 -4.69 -16.80 1.39
N VAL A 31 -4.15 -17.64 0.49
CA VAL A 31 -4.87 -18.78 -0.05
C VAL A 31 -5.31 -19.72 1.08
N ARG A 32 -4.42 -20.07 1.99
CA ARG A 32 -4.74 -20.94 3.14
C ARG A 32 -5.83 -20.34 4.03
N GLN A 33 -5.76 -19.04 4.29
CA GLN A 33 -6.77 -18.36 5.11
C GLN A 33 -8.13 -18.32 4.43
N MET A 34 -8.17 -18.11 3.13
CA MET A 34 -9.43 -18.05 2.39
C MET A 34 -10.10 -19.41 2.22
N GLN A 35 -9.32 -20.48 2.16
CA GLN A 35 -9.88 -21.85 2.13
C GLN A 35 -10.81 -22.14 3.30
N LYS A 36 -10.50 -21.58 4.48
CA LYS A 36 -11.31 -21.77 5.69
C LYS A 36 -12.61 -20.97 5.68
N SER A 37 -12.68 -19.92 4.87
CA SER A 37 -13.81 -18.99 4.83
C SER A 37 -14.80 -19.27 3.70
N GLY A 38 -14.41 -20.07 2.71
CA GLY A 38 -15.17 -20.26 1.48
C GLY A 38 -15.14 -19.06 0.53
N LEU A 39 -14.35 -18.03 0.83
CA LEU A 39 -14.14 -16.88 -0.04
C LEU A 39 -13.06 -17.18 -1.07
N GLU A 40 -13.27 -16.74 -2.31
CA GLU A 40 -12.27 -16.86 -3.37
C GLU A 40 -11.21 -15.78 -3.25
N PRO A 41 -9.91 -16.11 -3.12
CA PRO A 41 -8.85 -15.11 -3.15
C PRO A 41 -8.52 -14.71 -4.59
N LEU A 42 -8.48 -13.42 -4.86
CA LEU A 42 -8.11 -12.85 -6.14
C LEU A 42 -6.81 -12.04 -5.99
N PHE A 43 -5.94 -12.14 -6.98
CA PHE A 43 -4.64 -11.45 -6.98
C PHE A 43 -4.50 -10.65 -8.28
N PRO A 44 -5.24 -9.56 -8.44
CA PRO A 44 -5.37 -8.86 -9.73
C PRO A 44 -4.09 -8.17 -10.21
N VAL A 45 -3.14 -7.90 -9.30
CA VAL A 45 -1.85 -7.25 -9.64
C VAL A 45 -0.65 -8.17 -9.48
N TRP A 46 -0.90 -9.47 -9.28
CA TRP A 46 0.17 -10.45 -9.06
C TRP A 46 1.17 -10.47 -10.21
N GLN A 47 2.46 -10.34 -9.87
CA GLN A 47 3.59 -10.36 -10.79
C GLN A 47 3.63 -9.23 -11.83
N ILE A 48 2.82 -8.19 -11.69
CA ILE A 48 3.03 -6.98 -12.48
C ILE A 48 4.35 -6.34 -12.00
N PRO A 49 5.28 -6.00 -12.92
CA PRO A 49 6.52 -5.33 -12.52
C PRO A 49 6.20 -4.07 -11.69
N THR A 50 6.83 -3.94 -10.53
CA THR A 50 6.47 -2.89 -9.57
C THR A 50 6.76 -1.48 -10.07
N GLU A 51 7.79 -1.30 -10.89
CA GLU A 51 8.06 -0.02 -11.54
C GLU A 51 6.95 0.37 -12.50
N GLU A 52 6.50 -0.57 -13.32
CA GLU A 52 5.38 -0.37 -14.24
C GLU A 52 4.08 -0.08 -13.46
N LEU A 53 3.80 -0.86 -12.41
CA LEU A 53 2.61 -0.68 -11.59
C LEU A 53 2.59 0.69 -10.92
N GLY A 54 3.71 1.12 -10.34
CA GLY A 54 3.83 2.44 -9.72
C GLY A 54 3.56 3.57 -10.71
N ARG A 55 4.16 3.51 -11.88
CA ARG A 55 3.93 4.50 -12.96
C ARG A 55 2.47 4.50 -13.43
N ASN A 56 1.89 3.33 -13.60
CA ASN A 56 0.50 3.20 -14.06
C ASN A 56 -0.48 3.76 -13.03
N MET A 57 -0.26 3.53 -11.74
CA MET A 57 -1.10 4.09 -10.67
C MET A 57 -1.05 5.62 -10.68
N ILE A 58 0.14 6.19 -10.79
CA ILE A 58 0.32 7.65 -10.87
C ILE A 58 -0.39 8.21 -12.11
N ALA A 59 -0.19 7.60 -13.26
CA ALA A 59 -0.82 8.02 -14.52
C ALA A 59 -2.34 7.91 -14.46
N ALA A 60 -2.87 6.94 -13.74
CA ALA A 60 -4.30 6.75 -13.55
C ALA A 60 -4.94 7.76 -12.58
N GLY A 61 -4.15 8.55 -11.85
CA GLY A 61 -4.64 9.57 -10.94
C GLY A 61 -4.68 9.14 -9.47
N VAL A 62 -4.00 8.06 -9.11
CA VAL A 62 -3.82 7.70 -7.69
C VAL A 62 -2.86 8.69 -7.04
N LYS A 63 -3.28 9.32 -5.95
CA LYS A 63 -2.49 10.27 -5.16
C LYS A 63 -2.29 9.74 -3.75
N ALA A 64 -1.04 9.68 -3.35
CA ALA A 64 -0.65 9.12 -2.06
C ALA A 64 0.54 9.86 -1.48
N LYS A 65 0.71 9.74 -0.16
CA LYS A 65 1.88 10.24 0.56
C LYS A 65 2.55 9.12 1.33
N LEU A 66 3.87 9.17 1.44
CA LEU A 66 4.61 8.25 2.29
C LEU A 66 4.38 8.62 3.75
N THR A 67 3.78 7.72 4.50
CA THR A 67 3.46 7.93 5.92
C THR A 67 4.46 7.29 6.86
N CYS A 68 5.21 6.31 6.36
CA CYS A 68 6.18 5.59 7.16
C CYS A 68 7.36 5.19 6.28
N VAL A 69 8.56 5.31 6.81
CA VAL A 69 9.81 4.92 6.14
C VAL A 69 10.63 4.07 7.11
N ASP A 70 11.18 2.97 6.60
CA ASP A 70 12.18 2.20 7.32
C ASP A 70 13.56 2.84 7.08
N PRO A 71 14.16 3.50 8.09
CA PRO A 71 15.39 4.25 7.90
C PRO A 71 16.63 3.37 7.65
N SER A 72 16.50 2.06 7.89
CA SER A 72 17.55 1.10 7.52
C SER A 72 17.61 0.83 6.02
N LYS A 73 16.57 1.17 5.29
CA LYS A 73 16.43 0.89 3.84
C LYS A 73 16.34 2.16 3.00
N LEU A 74 15.68 3.20 3.51
CA LEU A 74 15.39 4.42 2.77
C LEU A 74 15.63 5.64 3.65
N ALA A 75 16.17 6.72 3.08
CA ALA A 75 16.47 7.94 3.84
C ALA A 75 15.22 8.52 4.51
N LYS A 76 15.38 9.03 5.72
CA LYS A 76 14.31 9.63 6.53
C LYS A 76 13.58 10.78 5.83
N SER A 77 14.27 11.50 4.96
CA SER A 77 13.73 12.62 4.20
C SER A 77 12.58 12.24 3.25
N PHE A 78 12.42 10.96 2.95
CA PHE A 78 11.30 10.49 2.13
C PHE A 78 9.96 10.49 2.89
N ALA A 79 9.96 10.51 4.22
CA ALA A 79 8.72 10.57 4.99
C ALA A 79 7.94 11.85 4.68
N GLY A 80 6.65 11.70 4.41
CA GLY A 80 5.77 12.80 4.02
C GLY A 80 5.82 13.16 2.55
N HIS A 81 6.69 12.54 1.78
CA HIS A 81 6.83 12.82 0.35
C HIS A 81 5.60 12.34 -0.43
N GLU A 82 5.24 13.11 -1.46
CA GLU A 82 4.20 12.70 -2.41
C GLU A 82 4.67 11.49 -3.23
N TYR A 83 3.79 10.53 -3.45
CA TYR A 83 4.07 9.40 -4.33
C TYR A 83 3.82 9.82 -5.77
N ASP A 84 4.86 10.25 -6.46
CA ASP A 84 4.81 10.79 -7.82
C ASP A 84 6.00 10.29 -8.65
N LEU A 85 6.05 10.70 -9.91
CA LEU A 85 7.16 10.30 -10.79
C LEU A 85 8.50 10.79 -10.28
N GLY A 86 8.55 11.98 -9.65
CA GLY A 86 9.76 12.50 -9.03
C GLY A 86 10.26 11.61 -7.91
N LEU A 87 9.37 11.09 -7.08
CA LEU A 87 9.71 10.11 -6.05
C LEU A 87 10.30 8.85 -6.67
N LEU A 88 9.64 8.27 -7.68
CA LEU A 88 10.13 7.05 -8.32
C LEU A 88 11.52 7.22 -8.90
N GLN A 89 11.82 8.39 -9.47
CA GLN A 89 13.15 8.71 -10.00
C GLN A 89 14.19 8.89 -8.89
N ALA A 90 13.77 9.38 -7.72
CA ALA A 90 14.66 9.64 -6.59
C ALA A 90 14.95 8.40 -5.73
N LEU A 91 14.16 7.34 -5.85
CA LEU A 91 14.39 6.12 -5.07
C LEU A 91 15.73 5.50 -5.42
N PRO A 92 16.57 5.14 -4.42
CA PRO A 92 17.83 4.44 -4.67
C PRO A 92 17.61 3.09 -5.33
N ALA A 93 18.64 2.61 -6.02
CA ALA A 93 18.66 1.25 -6.55
C ALA A 93 18.46 0.24 -5.41
N GLY A 94 17.67 -0.80 -5.67
CA GLY A 94 17.36 -1.83 -4.68
C GLY A 94 16.13 -1.56 -3.82
N ILE A 95 15.55 -0.35 -3.90
CA ILE A 95 14.28 -0.03 -3.23
C ILE A 95 13.14 -0.37 -4.18
N ASP A 96 12.19 -1.18 -3.71
CA ASP A 96 11.03 -1.51 -4.51
C ASP A 96 10.13 -0.29 -4.72
N PRO A 97 9.78 0.06 -5.97
CA PRO A 97 8.93 1.24 -6.24
C PRO A 97 7.55 1.21 -5.58
N CYS A 98 7.06 0.03 -5.21
CA CYS A 98 5.80 -0.13 -4.48
C CYS A 98 5.98 -0.35 -2.97
N GLY A 99 7.23 -0.35 -2.47
CA GLY A 99 7.51 -0.55 -1.04
C GLY A 99 7.17 -1.94 -0.53
N GLU A 100 7.16 -2.95 -1.39
CA GLU A 100 6.68 -4.30 -1.06
C GLU A 100 7.55 -5.03 -0.03
N ASN A 101 8.82 -4.64 0.10
CA ASN A 101 9.73 -5.21 1.08
C ASN A 101 9.74 -4.43 2.41
N GLY A 102 8.73 -3.62 2.68
CA GLY A 102 8.61 -2.86 3.92
C GLY A 102 9.45 -1.58 3.96
N GLU A 103 9.96 -1.11 2.83
CA GLU A 103 10.80 0.09 2.77
C GLU A 103 10.03 1.34 3.17
N PHE A 104 8.76 1.41 2.79
CA PHE A 104 7.85 2.51 3.14
C PHE A 104 6.39 2.06 3.07
N HIS A 105 5.51 2.84 3.67
CA HIS A 105 4.07 2.72 3.58
C HIS A 105 3.45 4.03 3.11
N THR A 106 2.32 3.93 2.42
CA THR A 106 1.65 5.08 1.85
C THR A 106 0.22 5.21 2.39
N PHE A 107 -0.31 6.43 2.30
CA PHE A 107 -1.72 6.72 2.49
C PHE A 107 -2.26 7.31 1.19
N VAL A 108 -3.22 6.63 0.57
CA VAL A 108 -3.90 7.10 -0.64
C VAL A 108 -4.99 8.08 -0.22
N TYR A 109 -4.90 9.33 -0.66
CA TYR A 109 -5.88 10.35 -0.31
C TYR A 109 -6.78 10.75 -1.48
N ASP A 110 -6.46 10.31 -2.70
CA ASP A 110 -7.32 10.50 -3.88
C ASP A 110 -7.05 9.41 -4.92
N ALA A 111 -8.06 9.02 -5.63
CA ALA A 111 -7.99 8.08 -6.75
C ALA A 111 -9.25 8.21 -7.60
N PRO A 112 -9.24 7.73 -8.87
CA PRO A 112 -10.41 7.83 -9.74
C PRO A 112 -11.68 7.20 -9.17
N VAL A 113 -11.55 6.19 -8.31
CA VAL A 113 -12.68 5.50 -7.68
C VAL A 113 -13.24 6.24 -6.45
N PHE A 114 -12.56 7.26 -5.97
CA PHE A 114 -13.03 8.04 -4.83
C PHE A 114 -14.13 9.02 -5.29
N SER A 115 -15.17 9.16 -4.49
CA SER A 115 -16.22 10.17 -4.76
C SER A 115 -15.68 11.59 -4.57
N ARG A 116 -14.69 11.75 -3.70
CA ARG A 116 -13.98 13.02 -3.45
C ARG A 116 -12.64 12.72 -2.78
N PRO A 117 -11.64 13.60 -2.90
CA PRO A 117 -10.39 13.46 -2.17
C PRO A 117 -10.60 13.49 -0.65
N ILE A 118 -9.72 12.81 0.08
CA ILE A 118 -9.64 12.96 1.53
C ILE A 118 -8.74 14.17 1.81
N ALA A 119 -9.29 15.19 2.43
CA ALA A 119 -8.56 16.42 2.73
C ALA A 119 -7.58 16.17 3.88
N VAL A 120 -6.29 16.10 3.58
CA VAL A 120 -5.22 15.84 4.56
C VAL A 120 -4.05 16.80 4.34
N ARG A 121 -3.36 17.13 5.43
CA ARG A 121 -2.09 17.83 5.39
C ARG A 121 -1.03 17.04 6.14
N THR A 122 0.23 17.20 5.72
CA THR A 122 1.35 16.59 6.41
C THR A 122 1.65 17.37 7.70
N GLY A 123 1.70 16.66 8.81
CA GLY A 123 2.07 17.19 10.12
C GLY A 123 3.53 16.94 10.46
N GLU A 124 3.81 16.62 11.72
CA GLU A 124 5.16 16.37 12.19
C GLU A 124 5.73 15.06 11.63
N VAL A 125 7.04 15.05 11.42
CA VAL A 125 7.81 13.83 11.13
C VAL A 125 8.46 13.40 12.43
N VAL A 126 8.15 12.18 12.89
CA VAL A 126 8.61 11.66 14.18
C VAL A 126 9.20 10.26 14.01
N GLU A 127 10.12 9.90 14.90
CA GLU A 127 10.67 8.56 14.96
C GLU A 127 9.99 7.79 16.10
N ARG A 128 9.50 6.57 15.79
CA ARG A 128 8.88 5.65 16.77
C ARG A 128 9.28 4.22 16.42
N ASP A 129 9.71 3.46 17.41
CA ASP A 129 9.96 2.02 17.29
C ASP A 129 10.88 1.64 16.11
N GLY A 130 11.86 2.50 15.79
CA GLY A 130 12.80 2.26 14.70
C GLY A 130 12.31 2.67 13.32
N PHE A 131 11.13 3.28 13.20
CA PHE A 131 10.56 3.77 11.96
C PHE A 131 10.37 5.29 11.99
N VAL A 132 10.33 5.90 10.82
CA VAL A 132 10.06 7.32 10.66
C VAL A 132 8.66 7.50 10.14
N PHE A 133 7.83 8.24 10.88
CA PHE A 133 6.43 8.49 10.52
C PHE A 133 6.24 9.97 10.17
N ALA A 134 5.51 10.22 9.10
CA ALA A 134 4.97 11.53 8.79
C ALA A 134 3.48 11.50 9.16
N ASP A 135 3.09 12.28 10.15
CA ASP A 135 1.70 12.36 10.56
C ASP A 135 0.87 13.02 9.44
N LEU A 136 -0.29 12.45 9.14
CA LEU A 136 -1.27 13.06 8.26
C LEU A 136 -2.45 13.52 9.11
N LEU A 137 -2.80 14.79 8.99
CA LEU A 137 -3.83 15.43 9.78
C LEU A 137 -4.99 15.83 8.87
N PRO A 138 -6.25 15.72 9.33
CA PRO A 138 -7.38 16.22 8.56
C PRO A 138 -7.28 17.73 8.37
N GLU A 139 -7.72 18.18 7.22
CA GLU A 139 -7.90 19.60 6.94
C GLU A 139 -9.30 20.08 7.29
#